data_e4d07859b090e0f702487074536dd2b2
#
_entry.id   e4d07859b090e0f702487074536dd2b2
#
_cell.length_a   1.000
_cell.length_b   1.000
_cell.length_c   1.000
_cell.angle_alpha   90.00
_cell.angle_beta   90.00
_cell.angle_gamma   90.00
#
_symmetry.space_group_name_H-M   'P 1'
#
loop_
_entity.id
_entity.type
_entity.pdbx_description
1 polymer ?
#
loop_
_entity_poly.entity_id
_entity_poly.type
_entity_poly.pdbx_seq_one_letter_code
_entity_poly.pdbx_strand_id
1 'polypeptide(L)'
;MASEPYADRDDPRHFRRNGYLPIVSSSTYTTTSFTVSRSLRCFPSVLLVLVLAGCAGVKVTAVSNNDYLAQRRGDVLTTGNLSASAVAALQVVGSDEKRCLADLPACREALDSTTGLRDEQRLSTLAELWLKEAQDGGKVMAAEARTDAYLESARYAYAYLFLTTRTPSQRALEDRQTQVRDYYNFSVQQALVEVFDRYRGRPPSPEDTQGNFRLKTGRWTIGGRMTDVRLADDRLLPKELIPAASLSFGGLRNQYRRDGLGAELVAVTAKRVVSKGSDEIPWSETPFPAITAVARFPGETLEQVLSTYQVEVIGYDPYRQDSVDMAGVQAPLAANFTSGYGLWLARSGFARQSLLTLVGRGEVLERPHVYLLQPFDPDRRIVVMLHGLASSPEAWINVANEVLGDEELRRNYQIWQVYYPTNLPLAVNNQAIREAIEQTLANFDPQGTAKASHDMVLVGHSMGGVLSRLMLSSSGDQLWDAMLGSYGMQGARLEKARAKLG
;
A
#
# COMPACT_ATOMS: atom_id res chain seq x y z
N MET A 1 42.64 -27.58 -28.45
CA MET A 1 42.75 -28.25 -27.15
C MET A 1 41.36 -28.36 -26.55
N ALA A 2 40.89 -29.55 -26.60
CA ALA A 2 39.85 -30.31 -25.95
C ALA A 2 38.76 -29.56 -25.20
N SER A 3 37.58 -29.63 -25.76
CA SER A 3 36.26 -29.40 -25.15
C SER A 3 35.79 -30.69 -24.47
N GLU A 4 35.43 -30.63 -23.20
CA GLU A 4 34.64 -31.66 -22.56
C GLU A 4 33.18 -31.28 -22.49
N PRO A 5 32.25 -32.23 -22.68
CA PRO A 5 30.81 -31.94 -22.70
C PRO A 5 30.17 -32.10 -21.31
N TYR A 6 29.29 -31.20 -21.01
CA TYR A 6 28.42 -31.23 -19.84
C TYR A 6 27.31 -32.27 -20.02
N ALA A 7 27.30 -33.29 -19.18
CA ALA A 7 26.32 -34.37 -19.20
C ALA A 7 25.05 -33.96 -18.42
N ASP A 8 23.95 -34.07 -19.13
CA ASP A 8 22.56 -34.11 -18.72
C ASP A 8 22.31 -35.28 -17.73
N ARG A 9 21.68 -35.01 -16.58
CA ARG A 9 21.17 -36.00 -15.64
C ARG A 9 19.88 -35.52 -15.00
N ASP A 10 18.81 -35.62 -15.73
CA ASP A 10 17.48 -35.75 -15.15
C ASP A 10 17.05 -37.20 -15.22
N ASP A 11 17.09 -37.91 -14.08
CA ASP A 11 16.38 -39.16 -13.84
C ASP A 11 15.75 -39.13 -12.42
N PRO A 12 14.41 -39.00 -12.29
CA PRO A 12 13.74 -38.96 -11.00
C PRO A 12 13.17 -40.33 -10.61
N ARG A 13 14.03 -41.31 -10.30
CA ARG A 13 13.60 -42.58 -9.71
C ARG A 13 14.68 -43.14 -8.79
N HIS A 14 14.63 -42.76 -7.52
CA HIS A 14 15.01 -43.59 -6.34
C HIS A 14 15.05 -42.76 -5.04
N PHE A 15 13.89 -42.57 -4.45
CA PHE A 15 13.83 -42.32 -3.01
C PHE A 15 13.22 -43.54 -2.32
N ARG A 16 14.08 -44.33 -1.70
CA ARG A 16 13.71 -45.48 -0.86
C ARG A 16 12.92 -45.00 0.36
N ARG A 17 11.75 -45.61 0.52
CA ARG A 17 10.96 -45.65 1.76
C ARG A 17 11.78 -46.22 2.90
N ASN A 18 12.06 -45.44 3.94
CA ASN A 18 12.37 -45.97 5.26
C ASN A 18 11.04 -46.17 6.00
N GLY A 19 10.72 -47.44 6.20
CA GLY A 19 9.53 -47.85 6.92
C GLY A 19 9.66 -47.60 8.42
N TYR A 20 8.67 -46.97 8.98
CA TYR A 20 8.39 -47.06 10.41
C TYR A 20 7.47 -48.26 10.62
N LEU A 21 7.95 -49.21 11.42
CA LEU A 21 7.15 -50.33 11.91
C LEU A 21 6.11 -49.83 12.91
N PRO A 22 4.84 -50.25 12.79
CA PRO A 22 3.85 -50.01 13.83
C PRO A 22 4.05 -51.09 14.93
N ILE A 23 4.22 -50.64 16.16
CA ILE A 23 4.12 -51.53 17.33
C ILE A 23 2.63 -51.81 17.55
N VAL A 24 2.22 -53.02 17.15
CA VAL A 24 0.90 -53.57 17.49
C VAL A 24 1.10 -54.39 18.77
N SER A 25 0.61 -53.88 19.90
CA SER A 25 0.40 -54.68 21.10
C SER A 25 -1.04 -55.23 21.10
N SER A 26 -1.22 -56.43 20.67
CA SER A 26 -2.46 -57.20 20.85
C SER A 26 -2.53 -57.72 22.30
N SER A 27 -3.42 -57.14 23.09
CA SER A 27 -3.82 -57.70 24.38
C SER A 27 -5.15 -58.44 24.16
N THR A 28 -5.06 -59.76 24.12
CA THR A 28 -6.17 -60.70 24.12
C THR A 28 -6.71 -60.80 25.55
N TYR A 29 -7.91 -60.26 25.76
CA TYR A 29 -8.69 -60.57 26.98
C TYR A 29 -9.63 -61.73 26.72
N THR A 30 -9.40 -62.84 27.42
CA THR A 30 -10.24 -64.02 27.55
C THR A 30 -11.49 -63.67 28.37
N THR A 31 -12.65 -63.81 27.77
CA THR A 31 -13.96 -63.72 28.45
C THR A 31 -14.19 -65.00 29.24
N THR A 32 -14.20 -64.89 30.55
CA THR A 32 -14.83 -65.91 31.44
C THR A 32 -16.19 -65.45 31.86
N SER A 33 -17.19 -66.18 31.41
CA SER A 33 -18.58 -65.99 31.80
C SER A 33 -18.80 -66.49 33.21
N PHE A 34 -19.18 -65.63 34.13
CA PHE A 34 -19.74 -65.99 35.44
C PHE A 34 -21.24 -65.64 35.42
N THR A 35 -22.04 -66.70 35.50
CA THR A 35 -23.46 -66.61 35.88
C THR A 35 -23.60 -66.48 37.36
N VAL A 36 -24.16 -65.33 37.86
CA VAL A 36 -24.57 -65.20 39.26
C VAL A 36 -26.03 -64.75 39.32
N SER A 37 -26.72 -65.57 40.08
CA SER A 37 -28.13 -65.56 40.47
C SER A 37 -28.57 -64.22 41.12
N ARG A 38 -29.84 -63.90 40.87
CA ARG A 38 -30.65 -62.82 41.47
C ARG A 38 -30.70 -62.93 42.97
N SER A 39 -30.38 -61.83 43.67
CA SER A 39 -31.08 -61.41 44.88
C SER A 39 -30.88 -59.95 45.14
N LEU A 40 -32.02 -59.34 45.33
CA LEU A 40 -32.35 -57.99 45.74
C LEU A 40 -31.47 -57.41 46.82
N ARG A 41 -30.86 -56.24 46.55
CA ARG A 41 -30.68 -55.13 47.53
C ARG A 41 -30.27 -53.86 46.82
N CYS A 42 -31.26 -53.01 46.57
CA CYS A 42 -31.09 -51.64 46.13
C CYS A 42 -30.53 -50.76 47.24
N PHE A 43 -29.78 -49.73 46.82
CA PHE A 43 -29.18 -48.64 47.57
C PHE A 43 -27.82 -48.95 48.31
N PRO A 44 -26.67 -48.74 47.70
CA PRO A 44 -25.90 -47.49 47.66
C PRO A 44 -25.10 -47.23 46.38
N SER A 45 -25.41 -47.90 45.29
CA SER A 45 -24.59 -47.78 44.04
C SER A 45 -24.80 -46.48 43.26
N VAL A 46 -25.84 -45.71 43.51
CA VAL A 46 -26.09 -44.41 42.82
C VAL A 46 -25.23 -43.29 43.36
N LEU A 47 -24.78 -43.37 44.63
CA LEU A 47 -23.92 -42.33 45.24
C LEU A 47 -22.46 -42.46 44.79
N LEU A 48 -21.99 -43.63 44.39
CA LEU A 48 -20.61 -43.85 43.93
C LEU A 48 -20.36 -43.42 42.47
N VAL A 49 -21.39 -43.36 41.63
CA VAL A 49 -21.30 -42.94 40.22
C VAL A 49 -21.23 -41.42 40.13
N LEU A 50 -21.79 -40.69 41.09
CA LEU A 50 -21.75 -39.17 41.11
C LEU A 50 -20.40 -38.62 41.59
N VAL A 51 -19.56 -39.38 42.22
CA VAL A 51 -18.24 -38.92 42.71
C VAL A 51 -17.15 -39.14 41.62
N LEU A 52 -17.37 -40.00 40.61
CA LEU A 52 -16.43 -40.24 39.51
C LEU A 52 -16.59 -39.33 38.30
N ALA A 53 -17.58 -38.42 38.32
CA ALA A 53 -17.77 -37.42 37.26
C ALA A 53 -16.97 -36.11 37.46
N GLY A 54 -16.13 -36.04 38.50
CA GLY A 54 -15.47 -34.78 38.94
C GLY A 54 -14.03 -34.53 38.45
N CYS A 55 -13.41 -35.45 37.72
CA CYS A 55 -12.10 -35.19 37.17
C CYS A 55 -12.11 -35.44 35.68
N ALA A 56 -12.51 -34.40 34.93
CA ALA A 56 -12.18 -34.36 33.51
C ALA A 56 -10.66 -34.20 33.41
N GLY A 57 -9.98 -35.34 33.22
CA GLY A 57 -8.52 -35.33 33.04
C GLY A 57 -8.10 -34.48 31.87
N VAL A 58 -6.97 -33.80 31.96
CA VAL A 58 -6.39 -33.03 30.87
C VAL A 58 -6.16 -33.98 29.67
N LYS A 59 -6.83 -33.66 28.55
CA LYS A 59 -6.62 -34.37 27.27
C LYS A 59 -5.59 -33.59 26.45
N VAL A 60 -4.55 -34.32 25.97
CA VAL A 60 -3.56 -33.78 25.06
C VAL A 60 -3.92 -34.26 23.65
N THR A 61 -4.09 -33.34 22.75
CA THR A 61 -4.25 -33.62 21.31
C THR A 61 -3.16 -32.87 20.54
N ALA A 62 -2.56 -33.54 19.55
CA ALA A 62 -1.62 -32.88 18.65
C ALA A 62 -2.42 -31.96 17.69
N VAL A 63 -1.96 -30.73 17.53
CA VAL A 63 -2.47 -29.77 16.54
C VAL A 63 -1.52 -29.70 15.36
N SER A 64 -2.05 -29.47 14.16
CA SER A 64 -1.21 -29.22 12.99
C SER A 64 -0.48 -27.88 13.11
N ASN A 65 0.64 -27.71 12.38
CA ASN A 65 1.38 -26.46 12.38
C ASN A 65 0.51 -25.28 11.91
N ASN A 66 -0.37 -25.51 10.94
CA ASN A 66 -1.27 -24.48 10.43
C ASN A 66 -2.33 -24.09 11.47
N ASP A 67 -2.92 -25.06 12.16
CA ASP A 67 -3.88 -24.77 13.23
C ASP A 67 -3.21 -24.07 14.41
N TYR A 68 -1.98 -24.45 14.75
CA TYR A 68 -1.20 -23.76 15.77
C TYR A 68 -0.94 -22.30 15.41
N LEU A 69 -0.53 -22.01 14.16
CA LEU A 69 -0.30 -20.66 13.70
C LEU A 69 -1.61 -19.84 13.64
N ALA A 70 -2.69 -20.44 13.17
CA ALA A 70 -4.01 -19.80 13.14
C ALA A 70 -4.51 -19.48 14.57
N GLN A 71 -4.32 -20.38 15.53
CA GLN A 71 -4.68 -20.13 16.92
C GLN A 71 -3.81 -19.05 17.57
N ARG A 72 -2.52 -19.01 17.24
CA ARG A 72 -1.58 -18.05 17.84
C ARG A 72 -1.67 -16.66 17.25
N ARG A 73 -1.81 -16.56 15.92
CA ARG A 73 -1.74 -15.30 15.16
C ARG A 73 -3.03 -14.89 14.49
N GLY A 74 -4.03 -15.78 14.51
CA GLY A 74 -5.34 -15.46 13.94
C GLY A 74 -6.04 -14.37 14.74
N ASP A 75 -6.74 -13.50 14.02
CA ASP A 75 -7.52 -12.40 14.56
C ASP A 75 -8.66 -12.03 13.60
N VAL A 76 -9.39 -10.97 13.92
CA VAL A 76 -10.51 -10.48 13.13
C VAL A 76 -10.13 -10.13 11.69
N LEU A 77 -8.91 -9.65 11.42
CA LEU A 77 -8.47 -9.30 10.07
C LEU A 77 -8.05 -10.52 9.23
N THR A 78 -7.47 -11.53 9.87
CA THR A 78 -6.86 -12.67 9.19
C THR A 78 -7.78 -13.88 9.08
N THR A 79 -8.59 -14.13 10.11
CA THR A 79 -9.49 -15.30 10.18
C THR A 79 -10.96 -14.93 10.28
N GLY A 80 -11.29 -13.67 10.56
CA GLY A 80 -12.63 -13.21 10.87
C GLY A 80 -13.10 -13.55 12.30
N ASN A 81 -12.28 -14.24 13.13
CA ASN A 81 -12.58 -14.60 14.52
C ASN A 81 -11.78 -13.72 15.47
N LEU A 82 -12.20 -13.68 16.73
CA LEU A 82 -11.42 -12.98 17.77
C LEU A 82 -10.08 -13.68 18.01
N SER A 83 -9.05 -12.89 18.28
CA SER A 83 -7.74 -13.41 18.65
C SER A 83 -7.78 -14.17 19.98
N ALA A 84 -6.84 -15.09 20.17
CA ALA A 84 -6.66 -15.81 21.43
C ALA A 84 -6.50 -14.85 22.65
N SER A 85 -5.83 -13.72 22.43
CA SER A 85 -5.65 -12.68 23.45
C SER A 85 -6.97 -12.02 23.84
N ALA A 86 -7.83 -11.74 22.85
CA ALA A 86 -9.16 -11.19 23.12
C ALA A 86 -10.04 -12.21 23.84
N VAL A 87 -10.08 -13.46 23.38
CA VAL A 87 -10.84 -14.54 24.05
C VAL A 87 -10.39 -14.72 25.50
N ALA A 88 -9.07 -14.68 25.77
CA ALA A 88 -8.57 -14.76 27.15
C ALA A 88 -9.02 -13.57 28.01
N ALA A 89 -9.06 -12.35 27.44
CA ALA A 89 -9.57 -11.17 28.15
C ALA A 89 -11.08 -11.28 28.45
N LEU A 90 -11.87 -11.84 27.53
CA LEU A 90 -13.29 -12.10 27.77
C LEU A 90 -13.53 -13.06 28.92
N GLN A 91 -12.69 -14.09 29.08
CA GLN A 91 -12.79 -15.02 30.21
C GLN A 91 -12.55 -14.34 31.55
N VAL A 92 -11.69 -13.33 31.63
CA VAL A 92 -11.46 -12.55 32.86
C VAL A 92 -12.72 -11.82 33.29
N VAL A 93 -13.53 -11.33 32.34
CA VAL A 93 -14.81 -10.65 32.66
C VAL A 93 -16.00 -11.63 32.75
N GLY A 94 -15.72 -12.93 32.78
CA GLY A 94 -16.77 -13.97 32.92
C GLY A 94 -17.60 -14.20 31.65
N SER A 95 -17.11 -13.78 30.51
CA SER A 95 -17.75 -13.96 29.19
C SER A 95 -16.98 -14.95 28.32
N ASP A 96 -17.58 -15.35 27.22
CA ASP A 96 -16.97 -16.09 26.13
C ASP A 96 -17.26 -15.39 24.79
N GLU A 97 -16.57 -15.81 23.73
CA GLU A 97 -16.71 -15.20 22.41
C GLU A 97 -18.17 -15.17 21.94
N LYS A 98 -18.91 -16.28 22.09
CA LYS A 98 -20.30 -16.39 21.63
C LYS A 98 -21.23 -15.43 22.36
N ARG A 99 -21.09 -15.32 23.68
CA ARG A 99 -21.90 -14.40 24.50
C ARG A 99 -21.55 -12.96 24.19
N CYS A 100 -20.27 -12.65 24.09
CA CYS A 100 -19.79 -11.32 23.76
C CYS A 100 -20.31 -10.85 22.39
N LEU A 101 -20.21 -11.69 21.35
CA LEU A 101 -20.69 -11.34 20.01
C LEU A 101 -22.24 -11.27 19.92
N ALA A 102 -22.96 -11.91 20.84
CA ALA A 102 -24.42 -11.79 20.91
C ALA A 102 -24.87 -10.45 21.49
N ASP A 103 -24.07 -9.82 22.36
CA ASP A 103 -24.34 -8.51 22.97
C ASP A 103 -23.03 -7.72 23.13
N LEU A 104 -22.55 -7.17 22.02
CA LEU A 104 -21.32 -6.39 21.97
C LEU A 104 -21.31 -5.15 22.90
N PRO A 105 -22.41 -4.37 23.01
CA PRO A 105 -22.44 -3.23 23.95
C PRO A 105 -22.20 -3.65 25.39
N ALA A 106 -22.92 -4.65 25.90
CA ALA A 106 -22.74 -5.12 27.28
C ALA A 106 -21.35 -5.74 27.49
N CYS A 107 -20.83 -6.43 26.49
CA CYS A 107 -19.48 -7.01 26.55
C CYS A 107 -18.39 -5.92 26.63
N ARG A 108 -18.49 -4.85 25.86
CA ARG A 108 -17.55 -3.73 25.91
C ARG A 108 -17.62 -2.98 27.24
N GLU A 109 -18.82 -2.76 27.76
CA GLU A 109 -19.02 -2.13 29.09
C GLU A 109 -18.37 -2.97 30.20
N ALA A 110 -18.53 -4.30 30.17
CA ALA A 110 -17.89 -5.19 31.14
C ALA A 110 -16.36 -5.14 31.06
N LEU A 111 -15.78 -5.06 29.85
CA LEU A 111 -14.33 -4.90 29.65
C LEU A 111 -13.82 -3.54 30.13
N ASP A 112 -14.57 -2.49 29.87
CA ASP A 112 -14.20 -1.10 30.24
C ASP A 112 -14.23 -0.88 31.75
N SER A 113 -15.22 -1.47 32.46
CA SER A 113 -15.42 -1.33 33.88
C SER A 113 -14.55 -2.26 34.73
N THR A 114 -13.92 -3.28 34.16
CA THR A 114 -13.15 -4.27 34.92
C THR A 114 -11.80 -3.74 35.40
N THR A 115 -11.45 -4.05 36.65
CA THR A 115 -10.12 -3.78 37.22
C THR A 115 -9.18 -4.99 37.10
N GLY A 116 -9.68 -6.12 36.63
CA GLY A 116 -8.92 -7.38 36.52
C GLY A 116 -8.01 -7.48 35.28
N LEU A 117 -8.10 -6.53 34.36
CA LEU A 117 -7.32 -6.49 33.12
C LEU A 117 -6.32 -5.34 33.15
N ARG A 118 -5.12 -5.60 32.63
CA ARG A 118 -4.17 -4.52 32.32
C ARG A 118 -4.70 -3.68 31.15
N ASP A 119 -4.37 -2.40 31.12
CA ASP A 119 -4.79 -1.49 30.04
C ASP A 119 -4.49 -2.05 28.65
N GLU A 120 -3.31 -2.62 28.45
CA GLU A 120 -2.94 -3.23 27.18
C GLU A 120 -3.90 -4.35 26.73
N GLN A 121 -4.33 -5.21 27.66
CA GLN A 121 -5.27 -6.28 27.36
C GLN A 121 -6.65 -5.74 27.06
N ARG A 122 -7.13 -4.80 27.90
CA ARG A 122 -8.42 -4.13 27.74
C ARG A 122 -8.51 -3.37 26.43
N LEU A 123 -7.57 -2.45 26.15
CA LEU A 123 -7.58 -1.59 24.98
C LEU A 123 -7.47 -2.36 23.67
N SER A 124 -6.55 -3.35 23.63
CA SER A 124 -6.39 -4.17 22.41
C SER A 124 -7.63 -5.03 22.13
N THR A 125 -8.32 -5.54 23.18
CA THR A 125 -9.56 -6.31 23.02
C THR A 125 -10.70 -5.42 22.56
N LEU A 126 -10.85 -4.23 23.13
CA LEU A 126 -11.87 -3.26 22.73
C LEU A 126 -11.65 -2.79 21.27
N ALA A 127 -10.41 -2.54 20.87
CA ALA A 127 -10.10 -2.22 19.47
C ALA A 127 -10.54 -3.34 18.50
N GLU A 128 -10.29 -4.60 18.87
CA GLU A 128 -10.67 -5.76 18.06
C GLU A 128 -12.19 -5.97 18.01
N LEU A 129 -12.90 -5.78 19.12
CA LEU A 129 -14.37 -5.91 19.16
C LEU A 129 -15.08 -4.84 18.33
N TRP A 130 -14.62 -3.59 18.38
CA TRP A 130 -15.15 -2.53 17.53
C TRP A 130 -14.88 -2.80 16.05
N LEU A 131 -13.70 -3.31 15.73
CA LEU A 131 -13.37 -3.70 14.35
C LEU A 131 -14.25 -4.87 13.87
N LYS A 132 -14.47 -5.88 14.72
CA LYS A 132 -15.34 -7.00 14.45
C LYS A 132 -16.77 -6.55 14.15
N GLU A 133 -17.31 -5.65 14.98
CA GLU A 133 -18.65 -5.06 14.77
C GLU A 133 -18.76 -4.35 13.41
N ALA A 134 -17.76 -3.54 13.05
CA ALA A 134 -17.76 -2.82 11.78
C ALA A 134 -17.70 -3.78 10.57
N GLN A 135 -16.91 -4.85 10.66
CA GLN A 135 -16.77 -5.83 9.60
C GLN A 135 -18.02 -6.72 9.45
N ASP A 136 -18.54 -7.25 10.55
CA ASP A 136 -19.74 -8.10 10.54
C ASP A 136 -20.98 -7.33 10.11
N GLY A 137 -21.08 -6.06 10.50
CA GLY A 137 -22.14 -5.17 10.06
C GLY A 137 -22.14 -4.93 8.55
N GLY A 138 -20.99 -4.93 7.92
CA GLY A 138 -20.80 -4.84 6.49
C GLY A 138 -21.74 -3.82 5.82
N LYS A 139 -22.38 -4.20 4.72
CA LYS A 139 -23.32 -3.32 4.00
C LYS A 139 -24.70 -3.18 4.68
N VAL A 140 -25.01 -4.02 5.65
CA VAL A 140 -26.29 -4.00 6.37
C VAL A 140 -26.30 -2.90 7.42
N MET A 141 -25.16 -2.65 8.06
CA MET A 141 -24.99 -1.56 9.02
C MET A 141 -25.03 -0.21 8.29
N ALA A 142 -25.71 0.77 8.88
CA ALA A 142 -25.69 2.13 8.37
C ALA A 142 -24.25 2.66 8.26
N ALA A 143 -23.92 3.32 7.16
CA ALA A 143 -22.54 3.79 6.91
C ALA A 143 -22.00 4.68 8.04
N GLU A 144 -22.84 5.48 8.65
CA GLU A 144 -22.45 6.35 9.76
C GLU A 144 -22.08 5.54 11.02
N ALA A 145 -22.88 4.51 11.36
CA ALA A 145 -22.60 3.62 12.48
C ALA A 145 -21.34 2.79 12.23
N ARG A 146 -21.12 2.36 11.00
CA ARG A 146 -19.92 1.62 10.61
C ARG A 146 -18.66 2.48 10.69
N THR A 147 -18.74 3.74 10.21
CA THR A 147 -17.66 4.73 10.38
C THR A 147 -17.37 4.97 11.87
N ASP A 148 -18.43 5.08 12.70
CA ASP A 148 -18.28 5.22 14.15
C ASP A 148 -17.50 4.03 14.75
N ALA A 149 -17.87 2.81 14.40
CA ALA A 149 -17.19 1.61 14.89
C ALA A 149 -15.71 1.52 14.44
N TYR A 150 -15.39 1.92 13.21
CA TYR A 150 -14.00 2.01 12.74
C TYR A 150 -13.21 3.09 13.51
N LEU A 151 -13.79 4.26 13.75
CA LEU A 151 -13.11 5.32 14.51
C LEU A 151 -12.90 4.93 15.98
N GLU A 152 -13.85 4.22 16.59
CA GLU A 152 -13.67 3.65 17.93
C GLU A 152 -12.54 2.61 17.94
N SER A 153 -12.54 1.67 17.00
CA SER A 153 -11.44 0.71 16.87
C SER A 153 -10.09 1.40 16.74
N ALA A 154 -10.00 2.42 15.87
CA ALA A 154 -8.78 3.19 15.70
C ALA A 154 -8.36 3.94 16.97
N ARG A 155 -9.32 4.49 17.74
CA ARG A 155 -9.06 5.20 18.99
C ARG A 155 -8.51 4.28 20.08
N TYR A 156 -9.12 3.11 20.27
CA TYR A 156 -8.63 2.11 21.23
C TYR A 156 -7.28 1.54 20.81
N ALA A 157 -7.07 1.32 19.51
CA ALA A 157 -5.78 0.89 19.00
C ALA A 157 -4.70 1.97 19.17
N TYR A 158 -5.02 3.24 18.92
CA TYR A 158 -4.14 4.38 19.19
C TYR A 158 -3.75 4.46 20.66
N ALA A 159 -4.73 4.34 21.56
CA ALA A 159 -4.50 4.35 23.00
C ALA A 159 -3.59 3.19 23.43
N TYR A 160 -3.79 1.98 22.91
CA TYR A 160 -2.91 0.84 23.14
C TYR A 160 -1.48 1.13 22.65
N LEU A 161 -1.33 1.67 21.45
CA LEU A 161 -0.03 1.87 20.84
C LEU A 161 0.80 2.94 21.57
N PHE A 162 0.19 4.02 22.02
CA PHE A 162 0.91 5.22 22.43
C PHE A 162 0.69 5.68 23.88
N LEU A 163 -0.36 5.20 24.56
CA LEU A 163 -0.73 5.71 25.90
C LEU A 163 -0.71 4.66 26.99
N THR A 164 -0.17 3.47 26.73
CA THR A 164 0.05 2.45 27.75
C THR A 164 1.43 2.60 28.38
N THR A 165 1.64 1.95 29.52
CA THR A 165 2.91 2.04 30.28
C THR A 165 4.13 1.54 29.52
N ARG A 166 3.95 0.53 28.64
CA ARG A 166 5.02 0.03 27.77
C ARG A 166 4.98 0.69 26.41
N THR A 167 6.13 1.15 25.94
CA THR A 167 6.27 1.77 24.61
C THR A 167 6.11 0.74 23.49
N PRO A 168 5.80 1.17 22.26
CA PRO A 168 5.77 0.26 21.10
C PRO A 168 7.07 -0.52 20.89
N SER A 169 8.23 0.08 21.13
CA SER A 169 9.53 -0.57 21.03
C SER A 169 9.73 -1.70 22.04
N GLN A 170 9.20 -1.55 23.26
CA GLN A 170 9.25 -2.59 24.29
C GLN A 170 8.36 -3.80 23.95
N ARG A 171 7.40 -3.63 23.06
CA ARG A 171 6.47 -4.67 22.59
C ARG A 171 6.72 -5.10 21.15
N ALA A 172 7.80 -4.63 20.52
CA ALA A 172 8.06 -4.80 19.09
C ALA A 172 8.08 -6.28 18.62
N LEU A 173 8.39 -7.22 19.51
CA LEU A 173 8.41 -8.65 19.22
C LEU A 173 7.11 -9.38 19.60
N GLU A 174 6.11 -8.67 20.09
CA GLU A 174 4.82 -9.26 20.44
C GLU A 174 3.89 -9.30 19.22
N ASP A 175 3.33 -10.47 18.90
CA ASP A 175 2.34 -10.61 17.82
C ASP A 175 1.17 -9.63 18.02
N ARG A 176 0.77 -9.36 19.27
CA ARG A 176 -0.32 -8.45 19.61
C ARG A 176 -0.04 -7.01 19.21
N GLN A 177 1.22 -6.54 19.32
CA GLN A 177 1.62 -5.21 18.88
C GLN A 177 1.37 -5.03 17.37
N THR A 178 1.71 -6.03 16.58
CA THR A 178 1.49 -6.04 15.13
C THR A 178 -0.02 -6.06 14.81
N GLN A 179 -0.78 -6.94 15.45
CA GLN A 179 -2.23 -7.01 15.26
C GLN A 179 -2.91 -5.67 15.53
N VAL A 180 -2.61 -5.03 16.66
CA VAL A 180 -3.25 -3.76 17.04
C VAL A 180 -2.83 -2.61 16.11
N ARG A 181 -1.58 -2.59 15.63
CA ARG A 181 -1.16 -1.66 14.58
C ARG A 181 -1.98 -1.86 13.30
N ASP A 182 -2.20 -3.11 12.92
CA ASP A 182 -2.97 -3.45 11.73
C ASP A 182 -4.45 -3.10 11.90
N TYR A 183 -5.02 -3.26 13.11
CA TYR A 183 -6.38 -2.77 13.43
C TYR A 183 -6.48 -1.25 13.26
N TYR A 184 -5.50 -0.51 13.78
CA TYR A 184 -5.44 0.94 13.61
C TYR A 184 -5.37 1.33 12.14
N ASN A 185 -4.42 0.78 11.37
CA ASN A 185 -4.22 1.10 9.97
C ASN A 185 -5.48 0.80 9.14
N PHE A 186 -6.06 -0.38 9.32
CA PHE A 186 -7.26 -0.81 8.61
C PHE A 186 -8.48 0.04 8.99
N SER A 187 -8.69 0.29 10.26
CA SER A 187 -9.83 1.08 10.74
C SER A 187 -9.76 2.53 10.25
N VAL A 188 -8.58 3.16 10.30
CA VAL A 188 -8.36 4.50 9.74
C VAL A 188 -8.64 4.51 8.24
N GLN A 189 -8.14 3.51 7.50
CA GLN A 189 -8.35 3.38 6.07
C GLN A 189 -9.84 3.29 5.72
N GLN A 190 -10.59 2.41 6.38
CA GLN A 190 -12.00 2.22 6.11
C GLN A 190 -12.84 3.46 6.48
N ALA A 191 -12.60 4.03 7.65
CA ALA A 191 -13.29 5.24 8.09
C ALA A 191 -13.07 6.39 7.10
N LEU A 192 -11.84 6.60 6.64
CA LEU A 192 -11.52 7.68 5.71
C LEU A 192 -12.18 7.50 4.34
N VAL A 193 -12.15 6.29 3.79
CA VAL A 193 -12.79 6.02 2.48
C VAL A 193 -14.30 6.22 2.58
N GLU A 194 -14.95 5.74 3.64
CA GLU A 194 -16.39 5.93 3.82
C GLU A 194 -16.78 7.39 4.03
N VAL A 195 -16.00 8.12 4.81
CA VAL A 195 -16.22 9.56 5.01
C VAL A 195 -15.99 10.31 3.71
N PHE A 196 -14.91 10.02 3.00
CA PHE A 196 -14.57 10.65 1.74
C PHE A 196 -15.67 10.42 0.68
N ASP A 197 -16.15 9.19 0.51
CA ASP A 197 -17.19 8.85 -0.45
C ASP A 197 -18.52 9.59 -0.19
N ARG A 198 -18.84 9.83 1.08
CA ARG A 198 -20.03 10.62 1.44
C ARG A 198 -19.89 12.10 1.18
N TYR A 199 -18.69 12.64 1.31
CA TYR A 199 -18.48 14.09 1.28
C TYR A 199 -17.82 14.63 0.02
N ARG A 200 -17.30 13.76 -0.86
CA ARG A 200 -16.60 14.15 -2.10
C ARG A 200 -17.40 15.07 -3.05
N GLY A 201 -18.73 15.04 -2.99
CA GLY A 201 -19.61 15.83 -3.83
C GLY A 201 -20.11 17.13 -3.21
N ARG A 202 -19.77 17.42 -1.94
CA ARG A 202 -20.21 18.65 -1.30
C ARG A 202 -19.44 19.88 -1.83
N PRO A 203 -20.08 21.04 -1.92
CA PRO A 203 -19.35 22.28 -2.17
C PRO A 203 -18.36 22.56 -1.02
N PRO A 204 -17.18 23.12 -1.29
CA PRO A 204 -16.25 23.55 -0.26
C PRO A 204 -16.94 24.46 0.77
N SER A 205 -16.68 24.22 2.04
CA SER A 205 -17.09 25.09 3.12
C SER A 205 -16.13 26.30 3.22
N PRO A 206 -16.55 27.45 3.73
CA PRO A 206 -15.66 28.58 4.00
C PRO A 206 -14.51 28.23 4.97
N GLU A 207 -14.69 27.17 5.77
CA GLU A 207 -13.67 26.66 6.68
C GLU A 207 -12.66 25.73 5.97
N ASP A 208 -12.99 25.24 4.77
CA ASP A 208 -12.09 24.44 3.95
C ASP A 208 -11.07 25.38 3.30
N THR A 209 -9.92 25.51 3.91
CA THR A 209 -8.77 26.22 3.34
C THR A 209 -7.86 25.23 2.63
N GLN A 210 -6.89 25.74 1.88
CA GLN A 210 -5.97 24.91 1.10
C GLN A 210 -5.35 23.80 1.94
N GLY A 211 -5.73 22.55 1.68
CA GLY A 211 -5.26 21.36 2.37
C GLY A 211 -5.88 21.08 3.74
N ASN A 212 -6.80 21.91 4.24
CA ASN A 212 -7.50 21.68 5.50
C ASN A 212 -8.99 21.48 5.26
N PHE A 213 -9.59 20.55 5.98
CA PHE A 213 -11.04 20.33 5.97
C PHE A 213 -11.56 19.96 7.35
N ARG A 214 -12.83 20.24 7.61
CA ARG A 214 -13.53 19.80 8.81
C ARG A 214 -14.88 19.18 8.44
N LEU A 215 -15.12 17.99 8.96
CA LEU A 215 -16.31 17.20 8.69
C LEU A 215 -16.92 16.70 9.99
N LYS A 216 -18.26 16.68 10.07
CA LYS A 216 -18.99 16.06 11.15
C LYS A 216 -19.73 14.83 10.67
N THR A 217 -19.56 13.69 11.33
CA THR A 217 -20.25 12.44 11.03
C THR A 217 -20.64 11.74 12.34
N GLY A 218 -21.96 11.53 12.54
CA GLY A 218 -22.46 11.05 13.82
C GLY A 218 -21.98 11.92 14.99
N ARG A 219 -21.37 11.31 15.97
CA ARG A 219 -20.77 12.00 17.13
C ARG A 219 -19.35 12.53 16.87
N TRP A 220 -18.70 12.13 15.77
CA TRP A 220 -17.32 12.49 15.48
C TRP A 220 -17.19 13.82 14.72
N THR A 221 -16.20 14.59 15.12
CA THR A 221 -15.69 15.73 14.35
C THR A 221 -14.32 15.37 13.79
N ILE A 222 -14.22 15.29 12.48
CA ILE A 222 -13.01 14.90 11.76
C ILE A 222 -12.38 16.16 11.17
N GLY A 223 -11.22 16.55 11.68
CA GLY A 223 -10.33 17.54 11.08
C GLY A 223 -9.36 16.83 10.15
N GLY A 224 -9.05 17.42 9.01
CA GLY A 224 -8.07 16.85 8.10
C GLY A 224 -7.13 17.90 7.54
N ARG A 225 -5.89 17.51 7.30
CA ARG A 225 -4.88 18.33 6.61
C ARG A 225 -3.95 17.47 5.77
N MET A 226 -3.42 18.05 4.70
CA MET A 226 -2.38 17.47 3.88
C MET A 226 -1.05 18.13 4.22
N THR A 227 -0.02 17.32 4.49
CA THR A 227 1.34 17.79 4.75
C THR A 227 2.23 17.35 3.60
N ASP A 228 2.78 18.33 2.86
CA ASP A 228 3.66 18.11 1.71
C ASP A 228 3.10 17.23 0.58
N VAL A 229 1.79 16.93 0.61
CA VAL A 229 1.10 16.23 -0.48
C VAL A 229 0.67 17.25 -1.53
N ARG A 230 1.21 17.14 -2.74
CA ARG A 230 0.78 17.92 -3.90
C ARG A 230 -0.21 17.11 -4.73
N LEU A 231 -1.38 17.67 -4.97
CA LEU A 231 -2.34 17.13 -5.93
C LEU A 231 -2.13 17.82 -7.27
N ALA A 232 -2.14 17.04 -8.35
CA ALA A 232 -1.77 17.51 -9.70
C ALA A 232 -2.66 18.62 -10.28
N ASP A 233 -3.77 19.00 -9.66
CA ASP A 233 -4.78 19.88 -10.21
C ASP A 233 -5.21 21.06 -9.32
N ASP A 234 -4.39 21.52 -8.43
CA ASP A 234 -4.67 22.61 -7.47
C ASP A 234 -5.99 22.44 -6.67
N ARG A 235 -6.59 21.24 -6.71
CA ARG A 235 -7.79 20.92 -5.96
C ARG A 235 -7.45 20.64 -4.51
N LEU A 236 -8.37 21.02 -3.64
CA LEU A 236 -8.24 20.77 -2.20
C LEU A 236 -8.40 19.29 -1.84
N LEU A 237 -9.17 18.54 -2.64
CA LEU A 237 -9.46 17.12 -2.40
C LEU A 237 -9.37 16.31 -3.70
N PRO A 238 -8.92 15.04 -3.62
CA PRO A 238 -8.92 14.14 -4.78
C PRO A 238 -10.34 13.81 -5.24
N LYS A 239 -10.47 13.23 -6.42
CA LYS A 239 -11.76 12.72 -6.94
C LYS A 239 -12.16 11.39 -6.34
N GLU A 240 -11.17 10.53 -6.12
CA GLU A 240 -11.31 9.21 -5.50
C GLU A 240 -10.18 9.02 -4.49
N LEU A 241 -10.46 8.24 -3.46
CA LEU A 241 -9.47 7.80 -2.49
C LEU A 241 -9.54 6.27 -2.42
N ILE A 242 -8.50 5.60 -2.90
CA ILE A 242 -8.49 4.14 -3.07
C ILE A 242 -7.52 3.52 -2.07
N PRO A 243 -7.95 2.53 -1.26
CA PRO A 243 -7.04 1.74 -0.44
C PRO A 243 -5.99 1.03 -1.30
N ALA A 244 -4.71 1.24 -1.00
CA ALA A 244 -3.65 0.58 -1.75
C ALA A 244 -3.73 -0.96 -1.63
N ALA A 245 -4.17 -1.48 -0.49
CA ALA A 245 -4.37 -2.90 -0.24
C ALA A 245 -5.49 -3.53 -1.08
N SER A 246 -6.41 -2.73 -1.63
CA SER A 246 -7.48 -3.22 -2.52
C SER A 246 -7.05 -3.40 -3.97
N LEU A 247 -5.80 -3.00 -4.30
CA LEU A 247 -5.27 -3.04 -5.66
C LEU A 247 -4.36 -4.26 -5.85
N SER A 248 -4.60 -4.98 -6.93
CA SER A 248 -3.74 -6.08 -7.40
C SER A 248 -3.34 -5.81 -8.85
N PHE A 249 -2.06 -5.99 -9.17
CA PHE A 249 -1.51 -5.65 -10.46
C PHE A 249 -0.92 -6.88 -11.15
N GLY A 250 -1.48 -7.25 -12.32
CA GLY A 250 -0.84 -8.18 -13.24
C GLY A 250 0.30 -7.47 -14.00
N GLY A 251 1.39 -8.18 -14.28
CA GLY A 251 2.53 -7.64 -15.04
C GLY A 251 3.61 -6.94 -14.22
N LEU A 252 3.34 -6.56 -12.98
CA LEU A 252 4.34 -6.13 -12.02
C LEU A 252 4.93 -7.35 -11.30
N ARG A 253 6.26 -7.44 -11.25
CA ARG A 253 6.96 -8.56 -10.61
C ARG A 253 6.89 -8.49 -9.09
N ASN A 254 6.98 -7.29 -8.53
CA ASN A 254 7.03 -7.05 -7.09
C ASN A 254 6.08 -5.92 -6.70
N GLN A 255 5.65 -5.96 -5.43
CA GLN A 255 4.98 -4.84 -4.77
C GLN A 255 5.87 -4.36 -3.63
N TYR A 256 6.24 -3.09 -3.67
CA TYR A 256 7.12 -2.48 -2.68
C TYR A 256 6.30 -1.73 -1.65
N ARG A 257 6.51 -2.11 -0.39
CA ARG A 257 5.83 -1.51 0.76
C ARG A 257 6.84 -1.24 1.87
N ARG A 258 6.51 -0.27 2.70
CA ARG A 258 7.15 -0.06 3.99
C ARG A 258 6.11 -0.31 5.07
N ASP A 259 6.41 -1.26 5.96
CA ASP A 259 5.56 -1.50 7.13
C ASP A 259 5.67 -0.33 8.10
N GLY A 260 4.53 0.06 8.66
CA GLY A 260 4.48 1.21 9.54
C GLY A 260 3.08 1.55 10.02
N LEU A 261 2.92 2.77 10.45
CA LEU A 261 1.67 3.35 10.95
C LEU A 261 0.98 4.13 9.84
N GLY A 262 -0.33 3.98 9.73
CA GLY A 262 -1.20 4.76 8.86
C GLY A 262 -1.85 3.98 7.74
N ALA A 263 -2.89 4.56 7.16
CA ALA A 263 -3.64 4.02 6.04
C ALA A 263 -2.93 4.31 4.72
N GLU A 264 -2.55 3.27 3.99
CA GLU A 264 -1.97 3.38 2.65
C GLU A 264 -3.07 3.62 1.61
N LEU A 265 -3.06 4.78 0.98
CA LEU A 265 -4.08 5.23 0.04
C LEU A 265 -3.44 5.71 -1.27
N VAL A 266 -4.20 5.60 -2.35
CA VAL A 266 -3.92 6.25 -3.62
C VAL A 266 -4.99 7.29 -3.87
N ALA A 267 -4.60 8.55 -3.96
CA ALA A 267 -5.50 9.61 -4.35
C ALA A 267 -5.63 9.64 -5.88
N VAL A 268 -6.84 9.75 -6.40
CA VAL A 268 -7.08 9.97 -7.83
C VAL A 268 -7.40 11.43 -8.05
N THR A 269 -6.50 12.15 -8.72
CA THR A 269 -6.71 13.55 -9.10
C THR A 269 -7.29 13.66 -10.50
N ALA A 270 -7.77 14.85 -10.91
CA ALA A 270 -8.14 15.07 -12.30
C ALA A 270 -6.89 15.06 -13.18
N LYS A 271 -6.99 14.49 -14.38
CA LYS A 271 -6.01 14.83 -15.41
C LYS A 271 -6.13 16.33 -15.66
N ARG A 272 -5.02 17.05 -15.63
CA ARG A 272 -4.99 18.45 -16.07
C ARG A 272 -5.45 18.45 -17.52
N VAL A 273 -6.65 18.94 -17.78
CA VAL A 273 -7.14 19.09 -19.16
C VAL A 273 -6.45 20.32 -19.72
N VAL A 274 -5.37 20.08 -20.47
CA VAL A 274 -4.79 21.13 -21.29
C VAL A 274 -5.75 21.38 -22.45
N SER A 275 -6.21 22.61 -22.61
CA SER A 275 -7.04 23.00 -23.74
C SER A 275 -6.32 22.67 -25.04
N LYS A 276 -7.03 22.08 -26.01
CA LYS A 276 -6.52 21.86 -27.37
C LYS A 276 -6.17 23.24 -27.97
N GLY A 277 -4.88 23.57 -27.96
CA GLY A 277 -4.36 24.83 -28.52
C GLY A 277 -2.84 24.83 -28.59
N SER A 278 -2.25 25.86 -29.14
CA SER A 278 -0.81 26.03 -29.38
C SER A 278 0.07 26.01 -28.12
N ASP A 279 -0.54 25.97 -26.92
CA ASP A 279 0.13 26.03 -25.62
C ASP A 279 0.01 24.71 -24.84
N GLU A 280 0.03 23.57 -25.55
CA GLU A 280 -0.01 22.26 -24.90
C GLU A 280 1.28 22.02 -24.09
N ILE A 281 1.12 21.91 -22.78
CA ILE A 281 2.21 21.67 -21.85
C ILE A 281 2.77 20.26 -22.13
N PRO A 282 4.09 20.09 -22.43
CA PRO A 282 4.66 18.81 -22.82
C PRO A 282 4.92 17.88 -21.64
N TRP A 283 4.34 18.13 -20.48
CA TRP A 283 4.53 17.31 -19.29
C TRP A 283 3.26 17.18 -18.45
N SER A 284 3.23 16.14 -17.63
CA SER A 284 2.21 15.98 -16.58
C SER A 284 2.78 15.24 -15.40
N GLU A 285 2.36 15.61 -14.21
CA GLU A 285 2.59 14.82 -13.01
C GLU A 285 1.59 13.66 -12.95
N THR A 286 1.97 12.58 -12.24
CA THR A 286 1.06 11.44 -12.06
C THR A 286 -0.23 11.89 -11.38
N PRO A 287 -1.40 11.51 -11.95
CA PRO A 287 -2.68 11.80 -11.31
C PRO A 287 -3.03 10.82 -10.16
N PHE A 288 -2.08 10.00 -9.72
CA PHE A 288 -2.28 8.94 -8.72
C PHE A 288 -1.22 8.99 -7.61
N PRO A 289 -1.09 10.11 -6.87
CA PRO A 289 -0.14 10.19 -5.78
C PRO A 289 -0.50 9.20 -4.67
N ALA A 290 0.53 8.54 -4.13
CA ALA A 290 0.40 7.75 -2.91
C ALA A 290 0.30 8.68 -1.71
N ILE A 291 -0.58 8.34 -0.78
CA ILE A 291 -0.79 9.09 0.47
C ILE A 291 -0.81 8.09 1.63
N THR A 292 -0.13 8.43 2.71
CA THR A 292 -0.31 7.73 3.98
C THR A 292 -1.08 8.64 4.94
N ALA A 293 -2.26 8.21 5.35
CA ALA A 293 -3.09 8.95 6.27
C ALA A 293 -2.97 8.40 7.70
N VAL A 294 -2.71 9.30 8.64
CA VAL A 294 -2.59 8.98 10.07
C VAL A 294 -3.68 9.73 10.84
N ALA A 295 -4.38 9.04 11.72
CA ALA A 295 -5.39 9.60 12.61
C ALA A 295 -4.80 9.86 13.99
N ARG A 296 -4.94 11.08 14.50
CA ARG A 296 -4.59 11.47 15.86
C ARG A 296 -5.84 11.76 16.68
N PHE A 297 -5.89 11.27 17.87
CA PHE A 297 -6.95 11.55 18.81
C PHE A 297 -6.45 12.55 19.84
N PRO A 298 -7.04 13.76 19.92
CA PRO A 298 -6.60 14.79 20.87
C PRO A 298 -6.68 14.33 22.32
N GLY A 299 -5.64 14.61 23.09
CA GLY A 299 -5.50 14.27 24.50
C GLY A 299 -4.08 13.85 24.84
N GLU A 300 -3.62 14.18 26.05
CA GLU A 300 -2.31 13.81 26.58
C GLU A 300 -2.37 12.57 27.48
N THR A 301 -3.56 12.24 27.98
CA THR A 301 -3.79 11.10 28.86
C THR A 301 -4.72 10.07 28.22
N LEU A 302 -4.66 8.83 28.70
CA LEU A 302 -5.54 7.76 28.26
C LEU A 302 -7.02 8.16 28.41
N GLU A 303 -7.40 8.75 29.53
CA GLU A 303 -8.78 9.18 29.80
C GLU A 303 -9.24 10.25 28.80
N GLN A 304 -8.42 11.26 28.53
CA GLN A 304 -8.74 12.31 27.56
C GLN A 304 -8.95 11.74 26.16
N VAL A 305 -8.07 10.84 25.71
CA VAL A 305 -8.18 10.22 24.39
C VAL A 305 -9.42 9.31 24.30
N LEU A 306 -9.73 8.56 25.36
CA LEU A 306 -10.91 7.69 25.35
C LEU A 306 -12.25 8.45 25.45
N SER A 307 -12.24 9.68 25.96
CA SER A 307 -13.45 10.52 26.08
C SER A 307 -13.67 11.46 24.88
N THR A 308 -12.69 11.62 23.97
CA THR A 308 -12.83 12.53 22.83
C THR A 308 -13.61 11.91 21.68
N TYR A 309 -14.39 12.73 20.99
CA TYR A 309 -14.99 12.44 19.69
C TYR A 309 -14.45 13.36 18.60
N GLN A 310 -13.22 13.80 18.78
CA GLN A 310 -12.46 14.53 17.79
C GLN A 310 -11.34 13.66 17.25
N VAL A 311 -11.08 13.72 15.96
CA VAL A 311 -9.97 13.06 15.31
C VAL A 311 -9.34 13.99 14.28
N GLU A 312 -8.02 14.09 14.31
CA GLU A 312 -7.23 14.79 13.28
C GLU A 312 -6.62 13.77 12.33
N VAL A 313 -6.95 13.89 11.06
CA VAL A 313 -6.39 13.07 9.98
C VAL A 313 -5.34 13.88 9.24
N ILE A 314 -4.12 13.36 9.18
CA ILE A 314 -3.01 14.01 8.51
C ILE A 314 -2.56 13.09 7.37
N GLY A 315 -2.63 13.62 6.15
CA GLY A 315 -2.10 12.96 4.96
C GLY A 315 -0.65 13.34 4.73
N TYR A 316 0.22 12.37 4.53
CA TYR A 316 1.64 12.53 4.26
C TYR A 316 2.00 11.97 2.89
N ASP A 317 2.98 12.60 2.23
CA ASP A 317 3.65 12.01 1.08
C ASP A 317 4.70 10.98 1.57
N PRO A 318 4.47 9.66 1.36
CA PRO A 318 5.39 8.63 1.83
C PRO A 318 6.72 8.59 1.09
N TYR A 319 6.85 9.29 -0.03
CA TYR A 319 8.12 9.47 -0.74
C TYR A 319 9.02 10.52 -0.09
N ARG A 320 8.45 11.43 0.70
CA ARG A 320 9.17 12.52 1.37
C ARG A 320 9.33 12.28 2.86
N GLN A 321 8.38 11.58 3.48
CA GLN A 321 8.36 11.37 4.92
C GLN A 321 8.40 9.88 5.27
N ASP A 322 9.39 9.51 6.10
CA ASP A 322 9.61 8.12 6.50
C ASP A 322 8.98 7.79 7.86
N SER A 323 8.80 8.77 8.71
CA SER A 323 8.31 8.60 10.08
C SER A 323 7.48 9.80 10.54
N VAL A 324 6.71 9.60 11.59
CA VAL A 324 5.86 10.61 12.20
C VAL A 324 5.97 10.52 13.73
N ASP A 325 5.96 11.68 14.40
CA ASP A 325 5.79 11.70 15.86
C ASP A 325 4.34 11.42 16.23
N MET A 326 4.12 10.44 17.10
CA MET A 326 2.82 10.05 17.64
C MET A 326 2.90 9.99 19.16
N ALA A 327 2.35 11.01 19.81
CA ALA A 327 2.39 11.15 21.28
C ALA A 327 3.82 11.01 21.87
N GLY A 328 4.81 11.65 21.21
CA GLY A 328 6.21 11.61 21.63
C GLY A 328 6.98 10.35 21.20
N VAL A 329 6.37 9.48 20.39
CA VAL A 329 7.00 8.27 19.84
C VAL A 329 7.19 8.43 18.35
N GLN A 330 8.43 8.28 17.88
CA GLN A 330 8.72 8.22 16.44
C GLN A 330 8.26 6.88 15.87
N ALA A 331 7.22 6.93 15.04
CA ALA A 331 6.66 5.76 14.37
C ALA A 331 6.98 5.80 12.87
N PRO A 332 7.48 4.70 12.26
CA PRO A 332 7.64 4.64 10.81
C PRO A 332 6.27 4.76 10.13
N LEU A 333 6.18 5.52 9.04
CA LEU A 333 4.97 5.60 8.22
C LEU A 333 4.85 4.39 7.32
N ALA A 334 3.66 3.78 7.30
CA ALA A 334 3.32 2.79 6.28
C ALA A 334 3.38 3.42 4.88
N ALA A 335 3.77 2.67 3.88
CA ALA A 335 3.80 3.16 2.51
C ALA A 335 3.62 2.05 1.49
N ASN A 336 2.95 2.36 0.39
CA ASN A 336 2.90 1.50 -0.80
C ASN A 336 3.43 2.29 -2.00
N PHE A 337 4.64 1.95 -2.43
CA PHE A 337 5.35 2.65 -3.51
C PHE A 337 4.97 2.16 -4.90
N THR A 338 4.27 1.03 -5.00
CA THR A 338 3.86 0.41 -6.27
C THR A 338 2.46 0.85 -6.71
N SER A 339 1.53 1.07 -5.76
CA SER A 339 0.10 1.21 -6.06
C SER A 339 -0.23 2.40 -6.95
N GLY A 340 0.36 3.57 -6.71
CA GLY A 340 0.14 4.77 -7.53
C GLY A 340 0.61 4.57 -8.96
N TYR A 341 1.82 4.05 -9.13
CA TYR A 341 2.41 3.74 -10.42
C TYR A 341 1.62 2.66 -11.18
N GLY A 342 1.28 1.56 -10.51
CA GLY A 342 0.48 0.49 -11.10
C GLY A 342 -0.90 0.95 -11.56
N LEU A 343 -1.57 1.80 -10.78
CA LEU A 343 -2.86 2.37 -11.15
C LEU A 343 -2.73 3.34 -12.35
N TRP A 344 -1.67 4.13 -12.40
CA TRP A 344 -1.38 4.98 -13.55
C TRP A 344 -1.21 4.16 -14.83
N LEU A 345 -0.42 3.11 -14.82
CA LEU A 345 -0.24 2.22 -15.96
C LEU A 345 -1.56 1.57 -16.39
N ALA A 346 -2.33 1.03 -15.45
CA ALA A 346 -3.60 0.37 -15.73
C ALA A 346 -4.64 1.32 -16.37
N ARG A 347 -4.60 2.61 -16.04
CA ARG A 347 -5.53 3.63 -16.56
C ARG A 347 -4.95 4.47 -17.72
N SER A 348 -3.67 4.29 -18.09
CA SER A 348 -3.00 5.08 -19.13
C SER A 348 -3.47 4.75 -20.55
N GLY A 349 -3.77 3.48 -20.81
CA GLY A 349 -4.14 2.99 -22.15
C GLY A 349 -2.95 2.92 -23.13
N PHE A 350 -1.71 3.02 -22.67
CA PHE A 350 -0.51 3.04 -23.53
C PHE A 350 -0.36 1.82 -24.44
N ALA A 351 -0.63 0.61 -23.96
CA ALA A 351 -0.55 -0.61 -24.76
C ALA A 351 -1.45 -0.54 -26.01
N ARG A 352 -2.67 -0.04 -25.83
CA ARG A 352 -3.62 0.15 -26.94
C ARG A 352 -3.12 1.25 -27.90
N GLN A 353 -2.57 2.32 -27.37
CA GLN A 353 -2.09 3.46 -28.13
C GLN A 353 -0.87 3.09 -29.00
N SER A 354 0.08 2.32 -28.45
CA SER A 354 1.26 1.83 -29.19
C SER A 354 0.89 0.94 -30.38
N LEU A 355 -0.09 0.05 -30.20
CA LEU A 355 -0.59 -0.81 -31.27
C LEU A 355 -1.31 -0.01 -32.37
N LEU A 356 -2.10 0.98 -32.01
CA LEU A 356 -2.80 1.84 -32.98
C LEU A 356 -1.84 2.73 -33.78
N THR A 357 -0.74 3.16 -33.17
CA THR A 357 0.32 3.93 -33.85
C THR A 357 1.02 3.09 -34.93
N LEU A 358 1.24 1.80 -34.68
CA LEU A 358 1.80 0.88 -35.68
C LEU A 358 0.92 0.71 -36.93
N VAL A 359 -0.40 0.78 -36.74
CA VAL A 359 -1.38 0.54 -37.84
C VAL A 359 -1.79 1.86 -38.52
N GLY A 360 -1.23 3.00 -38.08
CA GLY A 360 -1.57 4.33 -38.62
C GLY A 360 -3.00 4.77 -38.25
N ARG A 361 -3.62 4.15 -37.25
CA ARG A 361 -4.96 4.44 -36.76
C ARG A 361 -4.89 4.78 -35.26
N GLY A 362 -4.90 6.03 -34.91
CA GLY A 362 -4.97 6.44 -33.50
C GLY A 362 -4.98 7.97 -33.41
N GLU A 363 -5.61 8.50 -32.36
CA GLU A 363 -5.30 9.86 -31.89
C GLU A 363 -3.89 9.79 -31.31
N VAL A 364 -2.90 10.02 -32.15
CA VAL A 364 -1.48 10.00 -31.78
C VAL A 364 -1.22 11.30 -31.01
N LEU A 365 -0.57 11.19 -29.86
CA LEU A 365 0.19 12.33 -29.35
C LEU A 365 1.21 12.68 -30.44
N GLU A 366 0.98 13.75 -31.15
CA GLU A 366 1.83 14.19 -32.27
C GLU A 366 3.19 14.67 -31.78
N ARG A 367 3.35 14.87 -30.46
CA ARG A 367 4.53 15.42 -29.81
C ARG A 367 4.95 14.57 -28.60
N PRO A 368 6.23 14.60 -28.23
CA PRO A 368 6.70 13.99 -27.01
C PRO A 368 6.02 14.56 -25.77
N HIS A 369 5.79 13.69 -24.78
CA HIS A 369 5.21 14.06 -23.49
C HIS A 369 6.00 13.44 -22.35
N VAL A 370 6.33 14.24 -21.35
CA VAL A 370 7.09 13.85 -20.15
C VAL A 370 6.13 13.54 -19.02
N TYR A 371 6.13 12.31 -18.53
CA TYR A 371 5.36 11.88 -17.36
C TYR A 371 6.25 11.84 -16.12
N LEU A 372 6.00 12.72 -15.18
CA LEU A 372 6.63 12.70 -13.87
C LEU A 372 5.90 11.66 -13.01
N LEU A 373 6.57 10.59 -12.60
CA LEU A 373 5.95 9.54 -11.77
C LEU A 373 5.79 9.95 -10.31
N GLN A 374 6.46 11.02 -9.90
CA GLN A 374 6.38 11.64 -8.59
C GLN A 374 6.31 13.16 -8.80
N PRO A 375 5.77 13.94 -7.86
CA PRO A 375 5.90 15.38 -7.89
C PRO A 375 7.36 15.81 -7.99
N PHE A 376 7.65 16.86 -8.76
CA PHE A 376 9.01 17.36 -8.93
C PHE A 376 9.68 17.66 -7.59
N ASP A 377 10.89 17.16 -7.42
CA ASP A 377 11.73 17.38 -6.24
C ASP A 377 13.08 17.97 -6.68
N PRO A 378 13.42 19.21 -6.29
CA PRO A 378 14.65 19.87 -6.71
C PRO A 378 15.93 19.17 -6.24
N ASP A 379 15.86 18.39 -5.15
CA ASP A 379 17.01 17.75 -4.53
C ASP A 379 17.27 16.32 -5.05
N ARG A 380 16.35 15.76 -5.85
CA ARG A 380 16.46 14.42 -6.44
C ARG A 380 16.90 14.48 -7.88
N ARG A 381 17.90 13.67 -8.25
CA ARG A 381 18.34 13.50 -9.63
C ARG A 381 17.20 12.93 -10.50
N ILE A 382 17.11 13.38 -11.73
CA ILE A 382 16.10 12.89 -12.68
C ILE A 382 16.63 11.67 -13.42
N VAL A 383 15.85 10.59 -13.46
CA VAL A 383 16.06 9.45 -14.36
C VAL A 383 15.07 9.59 -15.50
N VAL A 384 15.55 9.94 -16.69
CA VAL A 384 14.75 10.04 -17.91
C VAL A 384 14.76 8.70 -18.63
N MET A 385 13.58 8.11 -18.84
CA MET A 385 13.41 6.80 -19.47
C MET A 385 12.80 6.94 -20.87
N LEU A 386 13.56 6.53 -21.90
CA LEU A 386 13.19 6.58 -23.32
C LEU A 386 12.91 5.18 -23.86
N HIS A 387 11.67 4.89 -24.27
CA HIS A 387 11.26 3.58 -24.77
C HIS A 387 11.78 3.29 -26.19
N GLY A 388 11.59 2.07 -26.68
CA GLY A 388 12.03 1.63 -28.00
C GLY A 388 11.03 1.91 -29.12
N LEU A 389 11.40 1.50 -30.36
CA LEU A 389 10.53 1.54 -31.54
C LEU A 389 9.25 0.73 -31.26
N ALA A 390 8.11 1.27 -31.67
CA ALA A 390 6.81 0.64 -31.50
C ALA A 390 6.47 0.22 -30.05
N SER A 391 6.98 0.97 -29.10
CA SER A 391 6.84 0.75 -27.66
C SER A 391 6.22 1.97 -26.95
N SER A 392 6.16 1.93 -25.64
CA SER A 392 5.55 2.97 -24.79
C SER A 392 6.24 3.00 -23.42
N PRO A 393 5.87 3.92 -22.52
CA PRO A 393 6.35 3.94 -21.15
C PRO A 393 6.19 2.62 -20.39
N GLU A 394 5.27 1.75 -20.80
CA GLU A 394 5.07 0.41 -20.21
C GLU A 394 6.30 -0.50 -20.34
N ALA A 395 7.21 -0.23 -21.28
CA ALA A 395 8.49 -0.96 -21.38
C ALA A 395 9.32 -0.87 -20.09
N TRP A 396 9.10 0.14 -19.29
CA TRP A 396 9.85 0.44 -18.07
C TRP A 396 9.18 -0.05 -16.79
N ILE A 397 8.06 -0.76 -16.88
CA ILE A 397 7.18 -1.11 -15.75
C ILE A 397 7.94 -1.69 -14.55
N ASN A 398 8.83 -2.66 -14.78
CA ASN A 398 9.56 -3.29 -13.68
C ASN A 398 10.76 -2.43 -13.24
N VAL A 399 11.48 -1.79 -14.16
CA VAL A 399 12.63 -0.94 -13.81
C VAL A 399 12.20 0.27 -13.00
N ALA A 400 11.13 0.95 -13.41
CA ALA A 400 10.60 2.08 -12.66
C ALA A 400 10.08 1.64 -11.27
N ASN A 401 9.37 0.51 -11.20
CA ASN A 401 8.88 -0.02 -9.94
C ASN A 401 10.02 -0.40 -8.98
N GLU A 402 11.14 -0.97 -9.48
CA GLU A 402 12.34 -1.25 -8.67
C GLU A 402 12.94 0.04 -8.11
N VAL A 403 13.10 1.09 -8.94
CA VAL A 403 13.64 2.38 -8.49
C VAL A 403 12.73 3.03 -7.46
N LEU A 404 11.40 2.98 -7.64
CA LEU A 404 10.43 3.49 -6.67
C LEU A 404 10.42 2.65 -5.39
N GLY A 405 10.69 1.36 -5.49
CA GLY A 405 10.69 0.41 -4.39
C GLY A 405 11.92 0.46 -3.52
N ASP A 406 13.08 0.68 -4.11
CA ASP A 406 14.36 0.75 -3.39
C ASP A 406 14.46 2.06 -2.59
N GLU A 407 14.85 1.96 -1.32
CA GLU A 407 14.86 3.11 -0.42
C GLU A 407 15.95 4.13 -0.79
N GLU A 408 17.13 3.67 -1.15
CA GLU A 408 18.25 4.53 -1.52
C GLU A 408 18.00 5.20 -2.87
N LEU A 409 17.54 4.44 -3.86
CA LEU A 409 17.21 4.98 -5.18
C LEU A 409 16.05 5.98 -5.08
N ARG A 410 15.00 5.65 -4.36
CA ARG A 410 13.84 6.52 -4.18
C ARG A 410 14.18 7.85 -3.47
N ARG A 411 15.13 7.84 -2.53
CA ARG A 411 15.59 9.07 -1.84
C ARG A 411 16.39 9.98 -2.73
N ASN A 412 17.14 9.42 -3.67
CA ASN A 412 18.11 10.17 -4.49
C ASN A 412 17.62 10.48 -5.89
N TYR A 413 16.59 9.74 -6.40
CA TYR A 413 16.14 9.84 -7.77
C TYR A 413 14.63 10.04 -7.86
N GLN A 414 14.21 10.73 -8.93
CA GLN A 414 12.84 10.85 -9.39
C GLN A 414 12.77 10.39 -10.84
N ILE A 415 11.64 9.81 -11.27
CA ILE A 415 11.53 9.18 -12.58
C ILE A 415 10.68 10.03 -13.50
N TRP A 416 11.21 10.31 -14.69
CA TRP A 416 10.52 10.91 -15.82
C TRP A 416 10.45 9.91 -16.95
N GLN A 417 9.26 9.45 -17.32
CA GLN A 417 9.05 8.60 -18.49
C GLN A 417 8.60 9.46 -19.65
N VAL A 418 9.27 9.30 -20.79
CA VAL A 418 8.94 10.08 -21.99
C VAL A 418 8.23 9.18 -23.00
N TYR A 419 7.00 9.54 -23.34
CA TYR A 419 6.33 9.02 -24.53
C TYR A 419 6.68 9.89 -25.72
N TYR A 420 6.97 9.27 -26.87
CA TYR A 420 7.21 9.97 -28.15
C TYR A 420 6.76 9.10 -29.32
N PRO A 421 6.32 9.73 -30.45
CA PRO A 421 5.90 8.99 -31.65
C PRO A 421 7.10 8.35 -32.33
N THR A 422 7.10 7.02 -32.43
CA THR A 422 8.28 6.27 -32.94
C THR A 422 8.36 6.17 -34.47
N ASN A 423 7.39 6.69 -35.19
CA ASN A 423 7.31 6.74 -36.64
C ASN A 423 7.98 7.99 -37.29
N LEU A 424 8.46 8.91 -36.47
CA LEU A 424 9.15 10.11 -36.94
C LEU A 424 10.66 9.85 -37.10
N PRO A 425 11.36 10.63 -37.95
CA PRO A 425 12.82 10.55 -38.07
C PRO A 425 13.53 10.76 -36.71
N LEU A 426 14.63 10.03 -36.48
CA LEU A 426 15.38 10.10 -35.23
C LEU A 426 15.80 11.52 -34.84
N ALA A 427 16.26 12.33 -35.80
CA ALA A 427 16.68 13.71 -35.54
C ALA A 427 15.53 14.59 -35.07
N VAL A 428 14.34 14.43 -35.69
CA VAL A 428 13.12 15.16 -35.31
C VAL A 428 12.66 14.76 -33.89
N ASN A 429 12.64 13.46 -33.61
CA ASN A 429 12.33 12.94 -32.29
C ASN A 429 13.33 13.42 -31.24
N ASN A 430 14.62 13.40 -31.54
CA ASN A 430 15.66 13.85 -30.62
C ASN A 430 15.46 15.30 -30.22
N GLN A 431 15.27 16.20 -31.19
CA GLN A 431 15.02 17.60 -30.91
C GLN A 431 13.73 17.80 -30.12
N ALA A 432 12.63 17.21 -30.54
CA ALA A 432 11.34 17.37 -29.86
C ALA A 432 11.35 16.84 -28.43
N ILE A 433 12.06 15.73 -28.15
CA ILE A 433 12.21 15.20 -26.77
C ILE A 433 13.06 16.14 -25.92
N ARG A 434 14.16 16.70 -26.48
CA ARG A 434 14.99 17.67 -25.77
C ARG A 434 14.18 18.91 -25.39
N GLU A 435 13.45 19.49 -26.37
CA GLU A 435 12.58 20.62 -26.13
C GLU A 435 11.53 20.34 -25.03
N ALA A 436 10.92 19.16 -25.05
CA ALA A 436 9.95 18.77 -24.01
C ALA A 436 10.60 18.67 -22.61
N ILE A 437 11.80 18.08 -22.52
CA ILE A 437 12.54 17.99 -21.24
C ILE A 437 12.94 19.41 -20.77
N GLU A 438 13.50 20.24 -21.66
CA GLU A 438 13.94 21.59 -21.35
C GLU A 438 12.77 22.49 -20.89
N GLN A 439 11.63 22.42 -21.57
CA GLN A 439 10.42 23.14 -21.17
C GLN A 439 9.89 22.66 -19.81
N THR A 440 9.98 21.35 -19.54
CA THR A 440 9.60 20.79 -18.25
C THR A 440 10.51 21.32 -17.13
N LEU A 441 11.83 21.30 -17.36
CA LEU A 441 12.79 21.86 -16.40
C LEU A 441 12.58 23.35 -16.20
N ALA A 442 12.39 24.13 -17.26
CA ALA A 442 12.15 25.58 -17.16
C ALA A 442 10.89 25.92 -16.35
N ASN A 443 9.88 25.04 -16.35
CA ASN A 443 8.69 25.21 -15.51
C ASN A 443 8.97 24.98 -14.02
N PHE A 444 9.73 23.95 -13.67
CA PHE A 444 9.96 23.56 -12.27
C PHE A 444 11.19 24.20 -11.65
N ASP A 445 12.20 24.50 -12.46
CA ASP A 445 13.46 25.15 -12.04
C ASP A 445 13.88 26.22 -13.07
N PRO A 446 13.15 27.36 -13.13
CA PRO A 446 13.40 28.40 -14.13
C PRO A 446 14.79 29.05 -13.98
N GLN A 447 15.44 28.90 -12.84
CA GLN A 447 16.78 29.43 -12.61
C GLN A 447 17.89 28.42 -12.92
N GLY A 448 17.52 27.14 -13.11
CA GLY A 448 18.47 26.05 -13.39
C GLY A 448 19.45 25.80 -12.24
N THR A 449 19.05 25.98 -11.01
CA THR A 449 19.91 25.83 -9.82
C THR A 449 19.68 24.55 -9.03
N ALA A 450 18.58 23.85 -9.33
CA ALA A 450 18.25 22.62 -8.64
C ALA A 450 19.20 21.47 -9.05
N LYS A 451 19.56 20.61 -8.11
CA LYS A 451 20.34 19.40 -8.38
C LYS A 451 19.69 18.53 -9.47
N ALA A 452 18.37 18.49 -9.48
CA ALA A 452 17.56 17.81 -10.50
C ALA A 452 17.91 18.23 -11.93
N SER A 453 18.22 19.51 -12.16
CA SER A 453 18.51 20.08 -13.49
C SER A 453 19.92 19.79 -13.99
N HIS A 454 20.86 19.39 -13.11
CA HIS A 454 22.25 19.18 -13.47
C HIS A 454 22.65 17.71 -13.58
N ASP A 455 22.13 16.86 -12.72
CA ASP A 455 22.58 15.47 -12.56
C ASP A 455 21.51 14.49 -13.10
N MET A 456 21.17 14.59 -14.40
CA MET A 456 20.21 13.69 -15.03
C MET A 456 20.85 12.39 -15.50
N VAL A 457 20.12 11.29 -15.42
CA VAL A 457 20.50 9.98 -15.93
C VAL A 457 19.56 9.62 -17.08
N LEU A 458 20.10 9.37 -18.28
CA LEU A 458 19.32 8.90 -19.41
C LEU A 458 19.36 7.37 -19.49
N VAL A 459 18.18 6.75 -19.52
CA VAL A 459 18.02 5.30 -19.67
C VAL A 459 17.20 5.06 -20.94
N GLY A 460 17.82 4.47 -21.94
CA GLY A 460 17.20 4.23 -23.23
C GLY A 460 17.18 2.75 -23.63
N HIS A 461 16.03 2.28 -24.11
CA HIS A 461 15.89 0.95 -24.69
C HIS A 461 15.82 1.04 -26.22
N SER A 462 16.63 0.23 -26.94
CA SER A 462 16.61 0.17 -28.42
C SER A 462 16.74 1.56 -29.06
N MET A 463 15.73 2.03 -29.82
CA MET A 463 15.69 3.37 -30.40
C MET A 463 15.87 4.48 -29.35
N GLY A 464 15.32 4.32 -28.14
CA GLY A 464 15.53 5.25 -27.04
C GLY A 464 17.00 5.33 -26.60
N GLY A 465 17.76 4.24 -26.71
CA GLY A 465 19.22 4.24 -26.47
C GLY A 465 19.98 5.06 -27.50
N VAL A 466 19.58 4.98 -28.76
CA VAL A 466 20.14 5.82 -29.84
C VAL A 466 19.84 7.30 -29.57
N LEU A 467 18.59 7.63 -29.23
CA LEU A 467 18.18 8.98 -28.91
C LEU A 467 18.95 9.53 -27.71
N SER A 468 19.09 8.73 -26.63
CA SER A 468 19.90 9.10 -25.46
C SER A 468 21.36 9.41 -25.85
N ARG A 469 21.94 8.59 -26.74
CA ARG A 469 23.31 8.80 -27.22
C ARG A 469 23.42 10.10 -28.04
N LEU A 470 22.46 10.40 -28.91
CA LEU A 470 22.41 11.64 -29.66
C LEU A 470 22.28 12.88 -28.76
N MET A 471 21.56 12.78 -27.64
CA MET A 471 21.46 13.89 -26.67
C MET A 471 22.77 14.21 -25.97
N LEU A 472 23.64 13.21 -25.76
CA LEU A 472 24.93 13.34 -25.08
C LEU A 472 26.10 13.59 -26.04
N SER A 473 25.87 13.52 -27.35
CA SER A 473 26.92 13.65 -28.36
C SER A 473 26.78 14.96 -29.13
N SER A 474 27.90 15.58 -29.44
CA SER A 474 27.96 16.64 -30.44
C SER A 474 28.71 16.14 -31.65
N SER A 475 28.16 16.33 -32.85
CA SER A 475 28.87 16.07 -34.11
C SER A 475 29.79 17.21 -34.52
N GLY A 476 29.79 18.31 -33.79
CA GLY A 476 30.35 19.55 -34.27
C GLY A 476 29.74 19.89 -35.62
N ASP A 477 30.57 20.40 -36.55
CA ASP A 477 30.14 20.71 -37.92
C ASP A 477 30.17 19.52 -38.91
N GLN A 478 30.63 18.34 -38.48
CA GLN A 478 30.86 17.19 -39.40
C GLN A 478 29.59 16.72 -40.13
N LEU A 479 28.47 16.63 -39.46
CA LEU A 479 27.19 16.25 -40.09
C LEU A 479 26.64 17.36 -40.97
N TRP A 480 26.83 18.59 -40.57
CA TRP A 480 26.49 19.78 -41.37
C TRP A 480 27.30 19.80 -42.65
N ASP A 481 28.60 19.69 -42.59
CA ASP A 481 29.49 19.74 -43.72
C ASP A 481 29.24 18.58 -44.69
N ALA A 482 29.00 17.37 -44.19
CA ALA A 482 28.63 16.21 -44.97
C ALA A 482 27.28 16.40 -45.69
N MET A 483 26.26 16.92 -44.98
CA MET A 483 24.95 17.17 -45.58
C MET A 483 25.01 18.29 -46.61
N LEU A 484 25.69 19.38 -46.32
CA LEU A 484 25.80 20.53 -47.20
C LEU A 484 26.64 20.24 -48.45
N GLY A 485 27.71 19.43 -48.30
CA GLY A 485 28.48 18.91 -49.41
C GLY A 485 27.64 18.06 -50.37
N SER A 486 26.72 17.26 -49.86
CA SER A 486 25.81 16.45 -50.66
C SER A 486 24.75 17.25 -51.44
N TYR A 487 24.32 18.40 -50.90
CA TYR A 487 23.32 19.26 -51.54
C TYR A 487 23.87 20.47 -52.27
N GLY A 488 25.20 20.62 -52.37
CA GLY A 488 25.86 21.74 -53.07
C GLY A 488 25.48 23.12 -52.54
N MET A 489 25.08 23.23 -51.27
CA MET A 489 24.72 24.50 -50.65
C MET A 489 25.94 25.31 -50.27
N GLN A 490 26.03 26.54 -50.77
CA GLN A 490 27.15 27.47 -50.47
C GLN A 490 26.60 28.89 -50.15
N GLY A 491 27.42 29.68 -49.43
CA GLY A 491 27.18 31.09 -49.15
C GLY A 491 25.93 31.38 -48.29
N ALA A 492 25.18 32.42 -48.66
CA ALA A 492 24.03 32.91 -47.89
C ALA A 492 22.91 31.87 -47.65
N ARG A 493 22.78 30.85 -48.50
CA ARG A 493 21.82 29.73 -48.29
C ARG A 493 22.28 28.82 -47.17
N LEU A 494 23.58 28.61 -47.02
CA LEU A 494 24.21 27.86 -45.96
C LEU A 494 23.96 28.53 -44.60
N GLU A 495 24.26 29.84 -44.51
CA GLU A 495 24.08 30.62 -43.30
C GLU A 495 22.61 30.66 -42.84
N LYS A 496 21.68 30.79 -43.81
CA LYS A 496 20.25 30.76 -43.53
C LYS A 496 19.78 29.37 -43.05
N ALA A 497 20.36 28.30 -43.57
CA ALA A 497 20.09 26.94 -43.14
C ALA A 497 20.66 26.70 -41.73
N ARG A 498 21.90 27.15 -41.45
CA ARG A 498 22.50 27.10 -40.10
C ARG A 498 21.67 27.86 -39.06
N ALA A 499 21.26 29.08 -39.37
CA ALA A 499 20.43 29.91 -38.46
C ALA A 499 19.02 29.34 -38.17
N LYS A 500 18.53 28.46 -39.04
CA LYS A 500 17.17 27.89 -38.93
C LYS A 500 17.14 26.48 -38.31
N LEU A 501 18.24 25.75 -38.37
CA LEU A 501 18.34 24.34 -38.01
C LEU A 501 19.45 24.05 -36.97
N GLY A 502 20.31 24.99 -36.67
CA GLY A 502 21.29 24.97 -35.59
C GLY A 502 20.73 25.68 -34.40
#